data_4304d0c7aa3cf77dc5c06683c7fef643
#
_entry.id   4304d0c7aa3cf77dc5c06683c7fef643
#
_cell.length_a   1.000
_cell.length_b   1.000
_cell.length_c   1.000
_cell.angle_alpha   90.00
_cell.angle_beta   90.00
_cell.angle_gamma   90.00
#
_symmetry.space_group_name_H-M   'P 1'
#
loop_
_entity.id
_entity.type
_entity.pdbx_description
1 polymer ?
#
loop_
_entity_poly.entity_id
_entity_poly.type
_entity_poly.pdbx_seq_one_letter_code
_entity_poly.pdbx_strand_id
1 'polypeptide(L)'
;VSEIGKLKGSIVKIGQMMALYGEHFLPEEITQALNTLNNQTVALAWPAIKEHLQEQLGDKLHELTIDHEPIGTASLAQVHRATRKSDGLELVLKIQYPGVAEAIDSDMSLFKNMLKLTRMVPQTREFDQWFEEVREMMHREVSYDIESATTRRFAERLKHDPRYVVPHIIDDYCTDKILCMTFERGVPINSPVMLSLPQERRNLLGEASLEIAVREIFEWGEMQTDPNFGNYLVRLGNGDD
;
A
#
# COMPACT_ATOMS: atom_id res chain seq x y z
N VAL A 1 -22.49 -8.37 -5.16
CA VAL A 1 -21.08 -8.82 -5.32
C VAL A 1 -20.11 -7.73 -4.90
N SER A 2 -20.38 -6.45 -5.20
CA SER A 2 -19.51 -5.31 -4.83
C SER A 2 -19.44 -5.08 -3.31
N GLU A 3 -20.54 -5.19 -2.60
CA GLU A 3 -20.63 -4.99 -1.15
C GLU A 3 -19.79 -5.99 -0.34
N ILE A 4 -19.84 -7.28 -0.74
CA ILE A 4 -19.04 -8.34 -0.09
C ILE A 4 -17.54 -8.15 -0.36
N GLY A 5 -17.16 -7.58 -1.51
CA GLY A 5 -15.76 -7.27 -1.83
C GLY A 5 -15.20 -6.12 -0.99
N LYS A 6 -16.01 -5.10 -0.73
CA LYS A 6 -15.66 -3.95 0.13
C LYS A 6 -15.43 -4.39 1.58
N LEU A 7 -16.40 -5.12 2.14
CA LEU A 7 -16.31 -5.65 3.51
C LEU A 7 -15.09 -6.58 3.69
N LYS A 8 -14.71 -7.31 2.63
CA LYS A 8 -13.58 -8.24 2.68
C LYS A 8 -12.23 -7.53 2.74
N GLY A 9 -12.07 -6.41 2.02
CA GLY A 9 -10.81 -5.65 1.98
C GLY A 9 -10.49 -4.95 3.30
N SER A 10 -11.45 -4.22 3.87
CA SER A 10 -11.29 -3.53 5.15
C SER A 10 -11.08 -4.52 6.31
N ILE A 11 -11.83 -5.61 6.38
CA ILE A 11 -11.66 -6.64 7.43
C ILE A 11 -10.28 -7.31 7.32
N VAL A 12 -9.80 -7.60 6.11
CA VAL A 12 -8.46 -8.16 5.93
C VAL A 12 -7.40 -7.18 6.43
N LYS A 13 -7.47 -5.90 6.06
CA LYS A 13 -6.49 -4.90 6.52
C LYS A 13 -6.59 -4.62 8.02
N ILE A 14 -7.80 -4.53 8.58
CA ILE A 14 -8.01 -4.45 10.03
C ILE A 14 -7.34 -5.64 10.70
N GLY A 15 -7.59 -6.84 10.20
CA GLY A 15 -6.98 -8.07 10.72
C GLY A 15 -5.46 -8.05 10.68
N GLN A 16 -4.86 -7.57 9.59
CA GLN A 16 -3.40 -7.42 9.46
C GLN A 16 -2.83 -6.46 10.49
N MET A 17 -3.43 -5.27 10.61
CA MET A 17 -2.97 -4.27 11.58
C MET A 17 -3.13 -4.78 13.01
N MET A 18 -4.25 -5.42 13.31
CA MET A 18 -4.48 -6.00 14.63
C MET A 18 -3.55 -7.16 14.96
N ALA A 19 -3.22 -8.00 13.99
CA ALA A 19 -2.24 -9.08 14.18
C ALA A 19 -0.83 -8.52 14.43
N LEU A 20 -0.47 -7.43 13.74
CA LEU A 20 0.84 -6.81 13.89
C LEU A 20 1.00 -6.02 15.20
N TYR A 21 -0.03 -5.26 15.59
CA TYR A 21 0.04 -4.34 16.73
C TYR A 21 -0.74 -4.84 17.96
N GLY A 22 -1.45 -5.97 17.85
CA GLY A 22 -2.35 -6.47 18.89
C GLY A 22 -1.81 -7.63 19.74
N GLU A 23 -0.52 -7.98 19.62
CA GLU A 23 0.08 -9.13 20.30
C GLU A 23 -0.18 -9.15 21.81
N HIS A 24 -0.29 -7.97 22.45
CA HIS A 24 -0.58 -7.85 23.87
C HIS A 24 -2.07 -7.85 24.24
N PHE A 25 -2.95 -7.66 23.26
CA PHE A 25 -4.39 -7.50 23.49
C PHE A 25 -5.23 -8.63 22.94
N LEU A 26 -4.70 -9.35 21.94
CA LEU A 26 -5.42 -10.42 21.26
C LEU A 26 -4.88 -11.79 21.67
N PRO A 27 -5.74 -12.77 21.96
CA PRO A 27 -5.33 -14.15 22.08
C PRO A 27 -4.60 -14.65 20.85
N GLU A 28 -3.65 -15.56 21.04
CA GLU A 28 -2.84 -16.12 19.95
C GLU A 28 -3.69 -16.77 18.85
N GLU A 29 -4.78 -17.44 19.23
CA GLU A 29 -5.71 -18.08 18.30
C GLU A 29 -6.39 -17.06 17.37
N ILE A 30 -6.73 -15.87 17.90
CA ILE A 30 -7.30 -14.77 17.10
C ILE A 30 -6.24 -14.20 16.16
N THR A 31 -5.04 -13.95 16.66
CA THR A 31 -3.92 -13.44 15.87
C THR A 31 -3.58 -14.40 14.71
N GLN A 32 -3.53 -15.70 14.97
CA GLN A 32 -3.32 -16.71 13.95
C GLN A 32 -4.45 -16.73 12.92
N ALA A 33 -5.71 -16.67 13.36
CA ALA A 33 -6.86 -16.61 12.46
C ALA A 33 -6.82 -15.36 11.57
N LEU A 34 -6.46 -14.19 12.10
CA LEU A 34 -6.31 -12.94 11.37
C LEU A 34 -5.17 -13.02 10.34
N ASN A 35 -4.06 -13.66 10.69
CA ASN A 35 -2.93 -13.89 9.78
C ASN A 35 -3.32 -14.81 8.60
N THR A 36 -4.25 -15.75 8.79
CA THR A 36 -4.72 -16.60 7.68
C THR A 36 -5.62 -15.86 6.68
N LEU A 37 -6.24 -14.74 7.07
CA LEU A 37 -7.03 -13.89 6.16
C LEU A 37 -6.16 -13.15 5.13
N ASN A 38 -4.86 -13.13 5.35
CA ASN A 38 -3.87 -12.28 4.67
C ASN A 38 -3.65 -12.61 3.18
N ASN A 39 -4.16 -13.73 2.65
CA ASN A 39 -3.71 -14.26 1.37
C ASN A 39 -4.73 -14.20 0.22
N GLN A 40 -5.83 -13.46 0.33
CA GLN A 40 -6.89 -13.49 -0.70
C GLN A 40 -7.48 -12.10 -1.02
N THR A 41 -6.65 -11.18 -1.49
CA THR A 41 -7.20 -10.00 -2.17
C THR A 41 -7.52 -10.35 -3.62
N VAL A 42 -8.79 -10.26 -3.97
CA VAL A 42 -9.26 -10.44 -5.36
C VAL A 42 -9.47 -9.06 -5.96
N ALA A 43 -8.79 -8.79 -7.06
CA ALA A 43 -8.98 -7.55 -7.81
C ALA A 43 -10.45 -7.37 -8.21
N LEU A 44 -10.93 -6.15 -8.17
CA LEU A 44 -12.21 -5.80 -8.80
C LEU A 44 -12.10 -5.92 -10.32
N ALA A 45 -13.19 -6.36 -10.95
CA ALA A 45 -13.25 -6.46 -12.40
C ALA A 45 -13.13 -5.08 -13.06
N TRP A 46 -12.47 -5.02 -14.21
CA TRP A 46 -12.21 -3.81 -14.94
C TRP A 46 -13.43 -2.87 -15.14
N PRO A 47 -14.66 -3.36 -15.45
CA PRO A 47 -15.82 -2.48 -15.60
C PRO A 47 -16.10 -1.63 -14.35
N ALA A 48 -15.96 -2.19 -13.15
CA ALA A 48 -16.18 -1.45 -11.90
C ALA A 48 -15.06 -0.43 -11.63
N ILE A 49 -13.82 -0.79 -11.95
CA ILE A 49 -12.67 0.14 -11.84
C ILE A 49 -12.79 1.26 -12.86
N LYS A 50 -13.20 0.97 -14.09
CA LYS A 50 -13.40 1.98 -15.13
C LYS A 50 -14.47 3.00 -14.75
N GLU A 51 -15.60 2.55 -14.20
CA GLU A 51 -16.65 3.42 -13.68
C GLU A 51 -16.12 4.35 -12.60
N HIS A 52 -15.39 3.79 -11.63
CA HIS A 52 -14.77 4.56 -10.55
C HIS A 52 -13.73 5.57 -11.08
N LEU A 53 -12.89 5.16 -12.02
CA LEU A 53 -11.93 6.07 -12.68
C LEU A 53 -12.65 7.21 -13.42
N GLN A 54 -13.77 6.93 -14.08
CA GLN A 54 -14.57 7.94 -14.77
C GLN A 54 -15.18 8.95 -13.78
N GLU A 55 -15.64 8.48 -12.64
CA GLU A 55 -16.15 9.35 -11.56
C GLU A 55 -15.05 10.27 -10.99
N GLN A 56 -13.85 9.74 -10.82
CA GLN A 56 -12.74 10.42 -10.16
C GLN A 56 -11.96 11.35 -11.10
N LEU A 57 -11.68 10.93 -12.32
CA LEU A 57 -10.84 11.66 -13.28
C LEU A 57 -11.64 12.45 -14.32
N GLY A 58 -12.94 12.12 -14.53
CA GLY A 58 -13.76 12.79 -15.52
C GLY A 58 -13.12 12.75 -16.92
N ASP A 59 -13.03 13.91 -17.56
CA ASP A 59 -12.47 14.05 -18.92
C ASP A 59 -10.97 13.68 -19.00
N LYS A 60 -10.22 13.82 -17.91
CA LYS A 60 -8.79 13.45 -17.87
C LYS A 60 -8.56 11.96 -18.12
N LEU A 61 -9.55 11.11 -17.86
CA LEU A 61 -9.45 9.69 -18.17
C LEU A 61 -9.16 9.42 -19.65
N HIS A 62 -9.66 10.28 -20.55
CA HIS A 62 -9.42 10.15 -21.99
C HIS A 62 -7.97 10.43 -22.42
N GLU A 63 -7.18 11.08 -21.57
CA GLU A 63 -5.76 11.35 -21.80
C GLU A 63 -4.88 10.11 -21.56
N LEU A 64 -5.43 9.09 -20.92
CA LEU A 64 -4.71 7.89 -20.53
C LEU A 64 -5.12 6.67 -21.39
N THR A 65 -4.16 5.80 -21.63
CA THR A 65 -4.39 4.40 -22.01
C THR A 65 -4.06 3.56 -20.79
N ILE A 66 -5.01 2.79 -20.27
CA ILE A 66 -4.86 2.04 -19.02
C ILE A 66 -4.97 0.55 -19.31
N ASP A 67 -4.05 -0.24 -18.76
CA ASP A 67 -4.08 -1.70 -18.85
C ASP A 67 -5.23 -2.22 -17.99
N HIS A 68 -6.05 -3.10 -18.56
CA HIS A 68 -7.25 -3.60 -17.87
C HIS A 68 -6.94 -4.56 -16.74
N GLU A 69 -5.83 -5.31 -16.87
CA GLU A 69 -5.35 -6.21 -15.83
C GLU A 69 -4.48 -5.42 -14.84
N PRO A 70 -4.73 -5.53 -13.53
CA PRO A 70 -3.89 -4.87 -12.54
C PRO A 70 -2.50 -5.54 -12.48
N ILE A 71 -1.46 -4.73 -12.31
CA ILE A 71 -0.10 -5.20 -12.06
C ILE A 71 0.15 -5.56 -10.60
N GLY A 72 -0.74 -5.17 -9.72
CA GLY A 72 -0.69 -5.46 -8.29
C GLY A 72 -2.04 -5.26 -7.62
N THR A 73 -2.26 -6.00 -6.54
CA THR A 73 -3.45 -5.87 -5.69
C THR A 73 -3.04 -5.72 -4.23
N ALA A 74 -3.72 -4.84 -3.53
CA ALA A 74 -3.62 -4.67 -2.09
C ALA A 74 -4.99 -4.89 -1.44
N SER A 75 -5.05 -4.95 -0.12
CA SER A 75 -6.31 -5.15 0.60
C SER A 75 -7.35 -4.07 0.30
N LEU A 76 -6.92 -2.82 0.11
CA LEU A 76 -7.79 -1.65 -0.05
C LEU A 76 -7.71 -0.98 -1.44
N ALA A 77 -6.85 -1.50 -2.33
CA ALA A 77 -6.58 -0.89 -3.63
C ALA A 77 -6.08 -1.91 -4.65
N GLN A 78 -6.09 -1.52 -5.92
CA GLN A 78 -5.35 -2.20 -6.97
C GLN A 78 -4.56 -1.21 -7.82
N VAL A 79 -3.51 -1.70 -8.45
CA VAL A 79 -2.57 -0.89 -9.21
C VAL A 79 -2.64 -1.26 -10.68
N HIS A 80 -2.88 -0.28 -11.53
CA HIS A 80 -2.91 -0.42 -12.98
C HIS A 80 -1.77 0.36 -13.63
N ARG A 81 -1.18 -0.22 -14.66
CA ARG A 81 -0.28 0.50 -15.54
C ARG A 81 -1.08 1.37 -16.50
N ALA A 82 -0.57 2.56 -16.77
CA ALA A 82 -1.15 3.47 -17.71
C ALA A 82 -0.07 4.14 -18.56
N THR A 83 -0.47 4.68 -19.71
CA THR A 83 0.39 5.50 -20.56
C THR A 83 -0.33 6.81 -20.86
N ARG A 84 0.33 7.93 -20.62
CA ARG A 84 -0.18 9.24 -21.02
C ARG A 84 -0.06 9.41 -22.53
N LYS A 85 -1.16 9.68 -23.22
CA LYS A 85 -1.21 9.69 -24.68
C LYS A 85 -0.43 10.84 -25.31
N SER A 86 -0.28 11.97 -24.61
CA SER A 86 0.36 13.17 -25.15
C SER A 86 1.86 13.02 -25.40
N ASP A 87 2.55 12.22 -24.57
CA ASP A 87 4.02 12.11 -24.61
C ASP A 87 4.53 10.67 -24.39
N GLY A 88 3.62 9.71 -24.20
CA GLY A 88 3.99 8.31 -23.98
C GLY A 88 4.56 8.01 -22.58
N LEU A 89 4.44 8.93 -21.61
CA LEU A 89 4.93 8.71 -20.25
C LEU A 89 4.23 7.51 -19.63
N GLU A 90 5.02 6.56 -19.13
CA GLU A 90 4.51 5.39 -18.42
C GLU A 90 4.21 5.74 -16.96
N LEU A 91 3.03 5.37 -16.52
CA LEU A 91 2.46 5.70 -15.22
C LEU A 91 1.92 4.46 -14.51
N VAL A 92 1.74 4.57 -13.21
CA VAL A 92 0.90 3.68 -12.42
C VAL A 92 -0.21 4.46 -11.74
N LEU A 93 -1.39 3.87 -11.71
CA LEU A 93 -2.54 4.34 -10.98
C LEU A 93 -2.81 3.37 -9.83
N LYS A 94 -2.58 3.81 -8.60
CA LYS A 94 -3.05 3.11 -7.40
C LYS A 94 -4.46 3.59 -7.13
N ILE A 95 -5.42 2.69 -7.30
CA ILE A 95 -6.85 2.99 -7.29
C ILE A 95 -7.46 2.36 -6.06
N GLN A 96 -7.95 3.19 -5.15
CA GLN A 96 -8.65 2.74 -3.95
C GLN A 96 -9.97 2.08 -4.34
N TYR A 97 -10.32 1.00 -3.66
CA TYR A 97 -11.63 0.37 -3.91
C TYR A 97 -12.77 1.30 -3.50
N PRO A 98 -13.82 1.42 -4.33
CA PRO A 98 -14.94 2.31 -4.06
C PRO A 98 -15.59 2.03 -2.69
N GLY A 99 -15.80 3.07 -1.89
CA GLY A 99 -16.49 3.00 -0.60
C GLY A 99 -15.68 2.41 0.56
N VAL A 100 -14.39 2.09 0.35
CA VAL A 100 -13.53 1.53 1.42
C VAL A 100 -13.27 2.56 2.50
N ALA A 101 -12.92 3.80 2.15
CA ALA A 101 -12.63 4.83 3.14
C ALA A 101 -13.84 5.17 4.01
N GLU A 102 -15.01 5.22 3.41
CA GLU A 102 -16.29 5.50 4.06
C GLU A 102 -16.74 4.35 4.98
N ALA A 103 -16.33 3.12 4.69
CA ALA A 103 -16.70 1.93 5.45
C ALA A 103 -15.82 1.70 6.70
N ILE A 104 -14.64 2.32 6.80
CA ILE A 104 -13.67 2.06 7.88
C ILE A 104 -14.32 2.14 9.26
N ASP A 105 -15.01 3.23 9.58
CA ASP A 105 -15.57 3.44 10.91
C ASP A 105 -16.65 2.43 11.26
N SER A 106 -17.51 2.10 10.30
CA SER A 106 -18.58 1.10 10.50
C SER A 106 -18.00 -0.30 10.65
N ASP A 107 -17.03 -0.67 9.82
CA ASP A 107 -16.38 -1.98 9.85
C ASP A 107 -15.56 -2.17 11.13
N MET A 108 -14.81 -1.14 11.55
CA MET A 108 -14.08 -1.13 12.81
C MET A 108 -15.00 -1.27 14.01
N SER A 109 -16.13 -0.53 14.03
CA SER A 109 -17.12 -0.62 15.10
C SER A 109 -17.76 -2.00 15.17
N LEU A 110 -18.13 -2.57 14.03
CA LEU A 110 -18.65 -3.93 13.93
C LEU A 110 -17.64 -4.95 14.47
N PHE A 111 -16.38 -4.84 14.07
CA PHE A 111 -15.32 -5.73 14.49
C PHE A 111 -15.06 -5.63 16.01
N LYS A 112 -15.01 -4.40 16.56
CA LYS A 112 -14.86 -4.15 18.01
C LYS A 112 -15.99 -4.82 18.81
N ASN A 113 -17.24 -4.64 18.35
CA ASN A 113 -18.40 -5.22 19.02
C ASN A 113 -18.36 -6.75 18.97
N MET A 114 -17.93 -7.32 17.85
CA MET A 114 -17.76 -8.77 17.69
C MET A 114 -16.71 -9.32 18.68
N LEU A 115 -15.55 -8.67 18.79
CA LEU A 115 -14.52 -9.04 19.75
C LEU A 115 -15.00 -8.96 21.21
N LYS A 116 -15.72 -7.88 21.57
CA LYS A 116 -16.26 -7.72 22.92
C LYS A 116 -17.34 -8.78 23.25
N LEU A 117 -18.16 -9.16 22.25
CA LEU A 117 -19.20 -10.17 22.43
C LEU A 117 -18.62 -11.57 22.71
N THR A 118 -17.49 -11.90 22.09
CA THR A 118 -16.82 -13.19 22.33
C THR A 118 -16.19 -13.30 23.71
N ARG A 119 -16.05 -12.20 24.45
CA ARG A 119 -15.31 -12.08 25.71
C ARG A 119 -13.84 -12.53 25.61
N MET A 120 -13.29 -12.58 24.43
CA MET A 120 -11.90 -13.01 24.17
C MET A 120 -10.91 -11.85 24.30
N VAL A 121 -11.41 -10.61 24.40
CA VAL A 121 -10.57 -9.41 24.55
C VAL A 121 -10.87 -8.71 25.87
N PRO A 122 -9.86 -8.06 26.48
CA PRO A 122 -10.06 -7.33 27.73
C PRO A 122 -10.99 -6.13 27.50
N GLN A 123 -11.88 -5.88 28.48
CA GLN A 123 -12.76 -4.71 28.48
C GLN A 123 -12.11 -3.59 29.30
N THR A 124 -10.91 -3.17 28.89
CA THR A 124 -10.12 -2.17 29.57
C THR A 124 -10.00 -0.89 28.74
N ARG A 125 -9.63 0.21 29.39
CA ARG A 125 -9.38 1.49 28.72
C ARG A 125 -8.20 1.41 27.76
N GLU A 126 -7.18 0.64 28.11
CA GLU A 126 -5.99 0.43 27.28
C GLU A 126 -6.35 -0.27 25.96
N PHE A 127 -7.23 -1.26 25.99
CA PHE A 127 -7.75 -1.90 24.79
C PHE A 127 -8.53 -0.91 23.90
N ASP A 128 -9.39 -0.07 24.52
CA ASP A 128 -10.14 0.93 23.76
C ASP A 128 -9.21 1.99 23.11
N GLN A 129 -8.16 2.42 23.82
CA GLN A 129 -7.15 3.35 23.27
C GLN A 129 -6.37 2.72 22.12
N TRP A 130 -5.86 1.51 22.31
CA TRP A 130 -5.17 0.79 21.23
C TRP A 130 -6.07 0.59 20.00
N PHE A 131 -7.36 0.30 20.21
CA PHE A 131 -8.30 0.13 19.10
C PHE A 131 -8.51 1.44 18.31
N GLU A 132 -8.53 2.58 19.00
CA GLU A 132 -8.57 3.89 18.33
C GLU A 132 -7.28 4.20 17.56
N GLU A 133 -6.11 3.80 18.07
CA GLU A 133 -4.84 3.91 17.32
C GLU A 133 -4.88 3.09 16.03
N VAL A 134 -5.38 1.85 16.07
CA VAL A 134 -5.58 1.03 14.86
C VAL A 134 -6.55 1.70 13.89
N ARG A 135 -7.63 2.32 14.40
CA ARG A 135 -8.57 3.07 13.56
C ARG A 135 -7.92 4.26 12.86
N GLU A 136 -7.11 5.04 13.58
CA GLU A 136 -6.34 6.14 12.99
C GLU A 136 -5.34 5.64 11.95
N MET A 137 -4.67 4.52 12.19
CA MET A 137 -3.80 3.90 11.19
C MET A 137 -4.56 3.50 9.93
N MET A 138 -5.77 2.94 10.05
CA MET A 138 -6.63 2.62 8.91
C MET A 138 -7.00 3.87 8.09
N HIS A 139 -7.33 4.99 8.75
CA HIS A 139 -7.60 6.24 8.06
C HIS A 139 -6.37 6.80 7.33
N ARG A 140 -5.17 6.67 7.92
CA ARG A 140 -3.91 7.03 7.24
C ARG A 140 -3.63 6.18 6.01
N GLU A 141 -3.90 4.88 6.09
CA GLU A 141 -3.70 3.93 4.99
C GLU A 141 -4.52 4.26 3.74
N VAL A 142 -5.69 4.86 3.92
CA VAL A 142 -6.56 5.27 2.80
C VAL A 142 -6.37 6.72 2.38
N SER A 143 -5.46 7.46 3.01
CA SER A 143 -5.20 8.87 2.68
C SER A 143 -4.08 9.00 1.65
N TYR A 144 -4.45 9.15 0.39
CA TYR A 144 -3.48 9.35 -0.68
C TYR A 144 -2.81 10.72 -0.66
N ASP A 145 -3.40 11.71 0.00
CA ASP A 145 -2.74 13.00 0.26
C ASP A 145 -1.51 12.82 1.16
N ILE A 146 -1.63 12.01 2.22
CA ILE A 146 -0.49 11.70 3.10
C ILE A 146 0.57 10.91 2.33
N GLU A 147 0.17 9.90 1.56
CA GLU A 147 1.07 9.07 0.77
C GLU A 147 1.82 9.90 -0.28
N SER A 148 1.11 10.75 -1.02
CA SER A 148 1.72 11.62 -2.04
C SER A 148 2.69 12.63 -1.42
N ALA A 149 2.32 13.28 -0.31
CA ALA A 149 3.17 14.22 0.40
C ALA A 149 4.45 13.54 0.92
N THR A 150 4.32 12.33 1.48
CA THR A 150 5.45 11.54 1.95
C THR A 150 6.37 11.12 0.80
N THR A 151 5.81 10.63 -0.30
CA THR A 151 6.57 10.26 -1.50
C THR A 151 7.40 11.44 -2.01
N ARG A 152 6.83 12.66 -2.09
CA ARG A 152 7.57 13.87 -2.49
C ARG A 152 8.70 14.21 -1.52
N ARG A 153 8.47 14.09 -0.21
CA ARG A 153 9.54 14.34 0.78
C ARG A 153 10.69 13.38 0.62
N PHE A 154 10.42 12.10 0.42
CA PHE A 154 11.47 11.09 0.18
C PHE A 154 12.16 11.30 -1.15
N ALA A 155 11.45 11.66 -2.22
CA ALA A 155 12.05 12.02 -3.50
C ALA A 155 13.04 13.19 -3.35
N GLU A 156 12.66 14.23 -2.60
CA GLU A 156 13.56 15.39 -2.34
C GLU A 156 14.78 15.02 -1.51
N ARG A 157 14.61 14.19 -0.47
CA ARG A 157 15.71 13.70 0.40
C ARG A 157 16.72 12.85 -0.36
N LEU A 158 16.24 12.06 -1.32
CA LEU A 158 17.06 11.09 -2.06
C LEU A 158 17.50 11.55 -3.44
N LYS A 159 17.12 12.72 -3.90
CA LYS A 159 17.37 13.22 -5.27
C LYS A 159 18.85 13.27 -5.68
N HIS A 160 19.78 13.33 -4.73
CA HIS A 160 21.21 13.37 -4.99
C HIS A 160 21.91 12.02 -4.79
N ASP A 161 21.17 10.98 -4.42
CA ASP A 161 21.71 9.65 -4.20
C ASP A 161 21.19 8.69 -5.29
N PRO A 162 22.01 8.38 -6.32
CA PRO A 162 21.57 7.58 -7.46
C PRO A 162 21.28 6.11 -7.12
N ARG A 163 21.57 5.69 -5.90
CA ARG A 163 21.26 4.32 -5.44
C ARG A 163 19.77 4.12 -5.22
N TYR A 164 19.01 5.21 -5.01
CA TYR A 164 17.58 5.17 -4.70
C TYR A 164 16.79 5.89 -5.77
N VAL A 165 15.67 5.32 -6.12
CA VAL A 165 14.69 5.92 -7.01
C VAL A 165 13.36 5.97 -6.31
N VAL A 166 12.77 7.16 -6.26
CA VAL A 166 11.42 7.40 -5.76
C VAL A 166 10.56 7.83 -6.92
N PRO A 167 9.42 7.17 -7.18
CA PRO A 167 8.52 7.58 -8.25
C PRO A 167 8.06 9.03 -8.11
N HIS A 168 7.86 9.70 -9.23
CA HIS A 168 7.34 11.06 -9.26
C HIS A 168 5.81 11.05 -9.26
N ILE A 169 5.21 11.81 -8.35
CA ILE A 169 3.76 12.00 -8.30
C ILE A 169 3.31 12.88 -9.46
N ILE A 170 2.26 12.47 -10.15
CA ILE A 170 1.65 13.18 -11.27
C ILE A 170 0.29 13.74 -10.83
N ASP A 171 0.33 14.96 -10.32
CA ASP A 171 -0.82 15.64 -9.69
C ASP A 171 -2.05 15.71 -10.57
N ASP A 172 -1.88 15.83 -11.88
CA ASP A 172 -2.98 15.93 -12.84
C ASP A 172 -3.96 14.75 -12.76
N TYR A 173 -3.49 13.59 -12.34
CA TYR A 173 -4.28 12.35 -12.24
C TYR A 173 -4.40 11.85 -10.80
N CYS A 174 -4.03 12.66 -9.80
CA CYS A 174 -4.24 12.35 -8.39
C CYS A 174 -5.59 12.91 -7.91
N THR A 175 -6.25 12.12 -7.04
CA THR A 175 -7.45 12.51 -6.28
C THR A 175 -7.33 11.94 -4.88
N ASP A 176 -8.32 12.14 -4.02
CA ASP A 176 -8.39 11.47 -2.71
C ASP A 176 -8.50 9.92 -2.82
N LYS A 177 -8.89 9.39 -3.99
CA LYS A 177 -9.09 7.96 -4.26
C LYS A 177 -8.13 7.37 -5.30
N ILE A 178 -7.34 8.20 -5.98
CA ILE A 178 -6.38 7.78 -6.98
C ILE A 178 -5.04 8.44 -6.71
N LEU A 179 -3.99 7.62 -6.59
CA LEU A 179 -2.62 8.09 -6.55
C LEU A 179 -1.94 7.70 -7.87
N CYS A 180 -1.49 8.73 -8.61
CA CYS A 180 -0.77 8.55 -9.87
C CYS A 180 0.69 8.92 -9.72
N MET A 181 1.57 8.04 -10.21
CA MET A 181 3.00 8.26 -10.20
C MET A 181 3.68 7.65 -11.44
N THR A 182 4.93 8.00 -11.68
CA THR A 182 5.73 7.39 -12.75
C THR A 182 5.87 5.88 -12.53
N PHE A 183 5.81 5.11 -13.62
CA PHE A 183 6.08 3.67 -13.56
C PHE A 183 7.59 3.45 -13.46
N GLU A 184 8.02 2.78 -12.40
CA GLU A 184 9.42 2.43 -12.19
C GLU A 184 9.64 0.95 -12.51
N ARG A 185 10.59 0.67 -13.41
CA ARG A 185 10.94 -0.70 -13.78
C ARG A 185 11.88 -1.29 -12.75
N GLY A 186 11.73 -2.58 -12.51
CA GLY A 186 12.60 -3.33 -11.61
C GLY A 186 12.02 -4.68 -11.25
N VAL A 187 12.82 -5.49 -10.58
CA VAL A 187 12.41 -6.79 -10.07
C VAL A 187 12.20 -6.73 -8.56
N PRO A 188 11.22 -7.45 -8.00
CA PRO A 188 11.03 -7.50 -6.55
C PRO A 188 12.32 -7.94 -5.84
N ILE A 189 12.66 -7.27 -4.74
CA ILE A 189 13.90 -7.54 -3.99
C ILE A 189 13.99 -8.99 -3.48
N ASN A 190 12.87 -9.66 -3.29
CA ASN A 190 12.79 -11.07 -2.88
C ASN A 190 12.67 -12.06 -4.06
N SER A 191 12.83 -11.58 -5.31
CA SER A 191 12.74 -12.46 -6.48
C SER A 191 13.94 -13.41 -6.59
N PRO A 192 13.76 -14.60 -7.21
CA PRO A 192 14.87 -15.53 -7.43
C PRO A 192 16.06 -14.94 -8.20
N VAL A 193 15.82 -13.94 -9.06
CA VAL A 193 16.86 -13.24 -9.82
C VAL A 193 17.87 -12.59 -8.87
N MET A 194 17.43 -12.08 -7.71
CA MET A 194 18.31 -11.47 -6.73
C MET A 194 19.34 -12.46 -6.17
N LEU A 195 18.98 -13.74 -6.06
CA LEU A 195 19.90 -14.79 -5.60
C LEU A 195 20.98 -15.13 -6.63
N SER A 196 20.71 -14.86 -7.91
CA SER A 196 21.69 -15.09 -9.01
C SER A 196 22.69 -13.95 -9.18
N LEU A 197 22.49 -12.81 -8.51
CA LEU A 197 23.44 -11.71 -8.56
C LEU A 197 24.77 -12.08 -7.87
N PRO A 198 25.91 -11.53 -8.35
CA PRO A 198 27.20 -11.66 -7.65
C PRO A 198 27.09 -11.22 -6.19
N GLN A 199 27.83 -11.90 -5.30
CA GLN A 199 27.80 -11.61 -3.86
C GLN A 199 28.09 -10.14 -3.54
N GLU A 200 29.06 -9.55 -4.26
CA GLU A 200 29.41 -8.14 -4.08
C GLU A 200 28.22 -7.21 -4.35
N ARG A 201 27.44 -7.48 -5.40
CA ARG A 201 26.25 -6.69 -5.74
C ARG A 201 25.15 -6.86 -4.71
N ARG A 202 24.95 -8.07 -4.20
CA ARG A 202 24.01 -8.32 -3.09
C ARG A 202 24.42 -7.59 -1.82
N ASN A 203 25.72 -7.53 -1.52
CA ASN A 203 26.23 -6.80 -0.37
C ASN A 203 25.94 -5.30 -0.49
N LEU A 204 26.21 -4.68 -1.66
CA LEU A 204 25.91 -3.27 -1.93
C LEU A 204 24.41 -2.95 -1.75
N LEU A 205 23.53 -3.83 -2.20
CA LEU A 205 22.09 -3.67 -1.98
C LEU A 205 21.71 -3.78 -0.50
N GLY A 206 22.33 -4.72 0.22
CA GLY A 206 22.14 -4.85 1.67
C GLY A 206 22.63 -3.62 2.43
N GLU A 207 23.82 -3.11 2.08
CA GLU A 207 24.36 -1.87 2.64
C GLU A 207 23.44 -0.67 2.39
N ALA A 208 22.96 -0.49 1.16
CA ALA A 208 22.01 0.57 0.84
C ALA A 208 20.72 0.42 1.64
N SER A 209 20.16 -0.79 1.76
CA SER A 209 18.94 -1.02 2.54
C SER A 209 19.11 -0.71 4.03
N LEU A 210 20.26 -1.03 4.61
CA LEU A 210 20.57 -0.70 5.99
C LEU A 210 20.81 0.81 6.18
N GLU A 211 21.52 1.43 5.25
CA GLU A 211 21.80 2.86 5.31
C GLU A 211 20.53 3.69 5.27
N ILE A 212 19.57 3.37 4.38
CA ILE A 212 18.32 4.11 4.33
C ILE A 212 17.54 3.95 5.62
N ALA A 213 17.46 2.76 6.22
CA ALA A 213 16.80 2.54 7.48
C ALA A 213 17.44 3.34 8.64
N VAL A 214 18.77 3.44 8.67
CA VAL A 214 19.49 4.27 9.63
C VAL A 214 19.18 5.76 9.43
N ARG A 215 19.18 6.23 8.18
CA ARG A 215 18.84 7.63 7.86
C ARG A 215 17.39 7.96 8.20
N GLU A 216 16.46 7.06 7.95
CA GLU A 216 15.06 7.20 8.35
C GLU A 216 14.91 7.46 9.84
N ILE A 217 15.58 6.66 10.68
CA ILE A 217 15.46 6.74 12.14
C ILE A 217 16.25 7.95 12.70
N PHE A 218 17.52 8.06 12.34
CA PHE A 218 18.46 8.96 13.05
C PHE A 218 18.66 10.32 12.37
N GLU A 219 18.41 10.41 11.06
CA GLU A 219 18.59 11.65 10.32
C GLU A 219 17.25 12.34 10.06
N TRP A 220 16.21 11.56 9.69
CA TRP A 220 14.91 12.12 9.29
C TRP A 220 13.83 12.04 10.36
N GLY A 221 13.97 11.16 11.36
CA GLY A 221 12.95 10.92 12.37
C GLY A 221 11.62 10.42 11.81
N GLU A 222 11.65 9.80 10.64
CA GLU A 222 10.50 9.30 9.91
C GLU A 222 10.92 8.03 9.17
N MET A 223 10.28 6.90 9.47
CA MET A 223 10.66 5.62 8.91
C MET A 223 9.48 4.89 8.27
N GLN A 224 9.81 4.04 7.29
CA GLN A 224 8.88 3.08 6.72
C GLN A 224 8.51 2.02 7.76
N THR A 225 7.23 1.93 8.11
CA THR A 225 6.72 0.98 9.11
C THR A 225 6.06 -0.26 8.50
N ASP A 226 5.96 -0.35 7.16
CA ASP A 226 5.53 -1.54 6.43
C ASP A 226 6.71 -2.13 5.64
N PRO A 227 7.55 -2.97 6.26
CA PRO A 227 8.78 -3.52 5.66
C PRO A 227 8.50 -4.68 4.69
N ASN A 228 7.36 -4.68 4.03
CA ASN A 228 7.03 -5.69 3.05
C ASN A 228 7.97 -5.61 1.84
N PHE A 229 8.62 -6.70 1.50
CA PHE A 229 9.51 -6.78 0.33
C PHE A 229 8.82 -6.44 -1.00
N GLY A 230 7.51 -6.57 -1.09
CA GLY A 230 6.73 -6.12 -2.25
C GLY A 230 6.77 -4.62 -2.51
N ASN A 231 7.16 -3.82 -1.52
CA ASN A 231 7.29 -2.37 -1.64
C ASN A 231 8.64 -1.93 -2.24
N TYR A 232 9.58 -2.88 -2.48
CA TYR A 232 10.92 -2.58 -2.96
C TYR A 232 11.21 -3.29 -4.27
N LEU A 233 11.61 -2.51 -5.26
CA LEU A 233 12.09 -3.01 -6.55
C LEU A 233 13.59 -2.72 -6.70
N VAL A 234 14.29 -3.60 -7.40
CA VAL A 234 15.71 -3.43 -7.71
C VAL A 234 15.86 -3.32 -9.23
N ARG A 235 16.45 -2.20 -9.70
CA ARG A 235 16.87 -2.06 -11.10
C ARG A 235 18.13 -2.86 -11.32
N LEU A 236 18.09 -3.81 -12.25
CA LEU A 236 19.24 -4.68 -12.51
C LEU A 236 20.35 -3.98 -13.32
N GLY A 237 20.05 -2.86 -13.94
CA GLY A 237 20.98 -2.00 -14.68
C GLY A 237 21.54 -2.70 -15.91
N ASN A 238 21.00 -2.43 -17.06
CA ASN A 238 21.56 -2.58 -18.40
C ASN A 238 20.49 -2.32 -19.47
N GLY A 239 19.47 -1.51 -19.14
CA GLY A 239 18.57 -0.98 -20.17
C GLY A 239 17.49 -1.91 -20.71
N ASP A 240 17.41 -3.14 -20.22
CA ASP A 240 16.43 -4.15 -20.64
C ASP A 240 15.41 -4.50 -19.53
N ASP A 241 15.28 -3.67 -18.51
CA ASP A 241 14.33 -3.87 -17.39
C ASP A 241 13.04 -3.08 -17.62
#